data_9ffe3f469594ccc7ed5a4c27a1e13ed8
#
_entry.id   9ffe3f469594ccc7ed5a4c27a1e13ed8
#
_cell.length_a   1.000
_cell.length_b   1.000
_cell.length_c   1.000
_cell.angle_alpha   90.00
_cell.angle_beta   90.00
_cell.angle_gamma   90.00
#
_symmetry.space_group_name_H-M   'P 1'
#
loop_
_entity.id
_entity.type
_entity.pdbx_description
1 polymer ?
#
loop_
_entity_poly.entity_id
_entity_poly.type
_entity_poly.pdbx_seq_one_letter_code
_entity_poly.pdbx_strand_id
1 'polypeptide(L)'
;LNLAAAEPDIARVPFMIDSSKFDVIETGLKCVQGKCIVNSISLKEGEDTFLQHARICRDYGAAVVVMAFDEQGQADSIERKVEICKRAYELLTDNGFPAQDIIFDPNIFAVATGIEEHNEYAIAFIEATRRIKAACPGVHVSGGVSNLSFSFRGNDAVREAMHSAFLYHAIQAGMDMGIVNAGQLAVYQD
;
A
#
# COMPACT_ATOMS: atom_id res chain seq x y z
N LEU A 1 16.49 3.63 -12.68
CA LEU A 1 16.36 4.80 -11.79
C LEU A 1 17.37 5.90 -12.15
N ASN A 2 18.65 5.61 -12.39
CA ASN A 2 19.66 6.64 -12.71
C ASN A 2 19.29 7.51 -13.93
N LEU A 3 18.74 6.90 -15.00
CA LEU A 3 18.27 7.65 -16.17
C LEU A 3 17.07 8.54 -15.81
N ALA A 4 16.11 8.01 -15.07
CA ALA A 4 14.92 8.74 -14.64
C ALA A 4 15.28 9.91 -13.68
N ALA A 5 16.24 9.70 -12.77
CA ALA A 5 16.71 10.73 -11.85
C ALA A 5 17.47 11.87 -12.55
N ALA A 6 17.98 11.63 -13.77
CA ALA A 6 18.66 12.65 -14.57
C ALA A 6 17.69 13.54 -15.37
N GLU A 7 16.40 13.18 -15.44
CA GLU A 7 15.37 13.92 -16.17
C GLU A 7 14.62 14.86 -15.21
N PRO A 8 14.79 16.20 -15.31
CA PRO A 8 14.22 17.14 -14.34
C PRO A 8 12.68 17.06 -14.21
N ASP A 9 11.98 16.82 -15.30
CA ASP A 9 10.51 16.71 -15.30
C ASP A 9 10.00 15.44 -14.61
N ILE A 10 10.82 14.38 -14.58
CA ILE A 10 10.52 13.15 -13.89
C ILE A 10 11.00 13.24 -12.44
N ALA A 11 12.21 13.73 -12.20
CA ALA A 11 12.85 13.75 -10.88
C ALA A 11 12.12 14.64 -9.86
N ARG A 12 11.27 15.57 -10.31
CA ARG A 12 10.47 16.44 -9.43
C ARG A 12 9.29 15.73 -8.73
N VAL A 13 8.91 14.53 -9.18
CA VAL A 13 7.86 13.75 -8.54
C VAL A 13 8.47 12.62 -7.69
N PRO A 14 7.86 12.26 -6.54
CA PRO A 14 8.34 11.15 -5.74
C PRO A 14 8.33 9.83 -6.51
N PHE A 15 9.42 9.07 -6.41
CA PHE A 15 9.48 7.70 -6.92
C PHE A 15 8.97 6.72 -5.89
N MET A 16 8.18 5.73 -6.31
CA MET A 16 7.91 4.53 -5.54
C MET A 16 8.82 3.40 -6.04
N ILE A 17 9.71 2.93 -5.17
CA ILE A 17 10.64 1.83 -5.47
C ILE A 17 9.92 0.54 -5.09
N ASP A 18 9.62 -0.29 -6.10
CA ASP A 18 8.85 -1.51 -5.95
C ASP A 18 9.71 -2.74 -6.29
N SER A 19 9.88 -3.62 -5.32
CA SER A 19 10.53 -4.93 -5.50
C SER A 19 10.13 -5.90 -4.39
N SER A 20 10.07 -7.19 -4.75
CA SER A 20 9.94 -8.28 -3.77
C SER A 20 11.25 -8.60 -3.04
N LYS A 21 12.38 -8.02 -3.47
CA LYS A 21 13.71 -8.22 -2.89
C LYS A 21 14.21 -6.92 -2.27
N PHE A 22 14.50 -6.95 -0.98
CA PHE A 22 14.88 -5.74 -0.26
C PHE A 22 16.26 -5.21 -0.68
N ASP A 23 17.21 -6.06 -1.07
CA ASP A 23 18.50 -5.66 -1.63
C ASP A 23 18.38 -4.81 -2.91
N VAL A 24 17.37 -5.11 -3.73
CA VAL A 24 17.02 -4.31 -4.92
C VAL A 24 16.44 -2.97 -4.50
N ILE A 25 15.57 -2.94 -3.49
CA ILE A 25 15.03 -1.69 -2.91
C ILE A 25 16.16 -0.81 -2.39
N GLU A 26 17.06 -1.36 -1.57
CA GLU A 26 18.20 -0.61 -1.02
C GLU A 26 19.12 -0.05 -2.12
N THR A 27 19.35 -0.84 -3.18
CA THR A 27 20.09 -0.35 -4.35
C THR A 27 19.34 0.80 -5.05
N GLY A 28 18.02 0.70 -5.15
CA GLY A 28 17.18 1.76 -5.71
C GLY A 28 17.21 3.04 -4.89
N LEU A 29 17.19 2.94 -3.56
CA LEU A 29 17.25 4.09 -2.65
C LEU A 29 18.52 4.92 -2.85
N LYS A 30 19.65 4.28 -3.20
CA LYS A 30 20.92 4.95 -3.50
C LYS A 30 20.90 5.78 -4.81
N CYS A 31 19.90 5.57 -5.67
CA CYS A 31 19.79 6.22 -6.98
C CYS A 31 18.81 7.40 -6.99
N VAL A 32 17.97 7.56 -5.97
CA VAL A 32 16.86 8.53 -5.96
C VAL A 32 17.22 9.73 -5.10
N GLN A 33 16.85 10.92 -5.56
CA GLN A 33 16.99 12.19 -4.84
C GLN A 33 15.63 12.61 -4.27
N GLY A 34 15.64 13.23 -3.07
CA GLY A 34 14.43 13.70 -2.42
C GLY A 34 13.60 12.58 -1.78
N LYS A 35 12.36 12.91 -1.42
CA LYS A 35 11.43 11.97 -0.79
C LYS A 35 11.00 10.88 -1.77
N CYS A 36 11.24 9.63 -1.42
CA CYS A 36 10.75 8.47 -2.16
C CYS A 36 9.89 7.57 -1.27
N ILE A 37 9.25 6.59 -1.86
CA ILE A 37 8.41 5.61 -1.18
C ILE A 37 8.97 4.23 -1.49
N VAL A 38 9.05 3.37 -0.48
CA VAL A 38 9.41 1.96 -0.64
C VAL A 38 8.13 1.11 -0.66
N ASN A 39 7.97 0.29 -1.66
CA ASN A 39 6.92 -0.72 -1.75
C ASN A 39 7.56 -2.12 -1.84
N SER A 40 7.52 -2.89 -0.80
CA SER A 40 6.95 -2.71 0.53
C SER A 40 7.79 -3.45 1.58
N ILE A 41 7.49 -3.20 2.85
CA ILE A 41 7.96 -4.02 3.97
C ILE A 41 6.77 -4.69 4.66
N SER A 42 7.02 -5.74 5.42
CA SER A 42 5.98 -6.47 6.16
C SER A 42 6.56 -7.30 7.30
N LEU A 43 5.70 -7.76 8.20
CA LEU A 43 6.06 -8.65 9.31
C LEU A 43 6.19 -10.12 8.91
N LYS A 44 6.09 -10.44 7.63
CA LYS A 44 6.11 -11.83 7.14
C LYS A 44 7.38 -12.60 7.53
N GLU A 45 8.51 -11.93 7.66
CA GLU A 45 9.82 -12.49 8.03
C GLU A 45 10.20 -12.19 9.50
N GLY A 46 9.22 -11.75 10.30
CA GLY A 46 9.38 -11.40 11.70
C GLY A 46 9.78 -9.95 11.97
N GLU A 47 9.74 -9.57 13.25
CA GLU A 47 9.93 -8.19 13.70
C GLU A 47 11.35 -7.68 13.47
N ASP A 48 12.37 -8.51 13.70
CA ASP A 48 13.77 -8.09 13.54
C ASP A 48 14.08 -7.66 12.10
N THR A 49 13.65 -8.47 11.13
CA THR A 49 13.82 -8.16 9.70
C THR A 49 13.00 -6.93 9.32
N PHE A 50 11.77 -6.84 9.79
CA PHE A 50 10.89 -5.69 9.56
C PHE A 50 11.51 -4.38 10.05
N LEU A 51 12.01 -4.35 11.29
CA LEU A 51 12.64 -3.18 11.88
C LEU A 51 13.98 -2.83 11.21
N GLN A 52 14.75 -3.83 10.78
CA GLN A 52 15.96 -3.61 9.99
C GLN A 52 15.66 -2.91 8.67
N HIS A 53 14.66 -3.40 7.93
CA HIS A 53 14.23 -2.78 6.67
C HIS A 53 13.69 -1.35 6.90
N ALA A 54 12.87 -1.16 7.92
CA ALA A 54 12.34 0.15 8.28
C ALA A 54 13.47 1.15 8.61
N ARG A 55 14.47 0.72 9.37
CA ARG A 55 15.63 1.57 9.70
C ARG A 55 16.36 2.03 8.44
N ILE A 56 16.64 1.12 7.50
CA ILE A 56 17.28 1.47 6.23
C ILE A 56 16.43 2.50 5.47
N CYS A 57 15.13 2.28 5.34
CA CYS A 57 14.23 3.23 4.67
C CYS A 57 14.27 4.61 5.34
N ARG A 58 14.22 4.65 6.67
CA ARG A 58 14.30 5.90 7.44
C ARG A 58 15.63 6.64 7.21
N ASP A 59 16.74 5.91 7.19
CA ASP A 59 18.07 6.50 7.03
C ASP A 59 18.26 7.13 5.63
N TYR A 60 17.52 6.64 4.62
CA TYR A 60 17.39 7.28 3.30
C TYR A 60 16.26 8.33 3.22
N GLY A 61 15.52 8.58 4.30
CA GLY A 61 14.40 9.52 4.32
C GLY A 61 13.16 9.07 3.55
N ALA A 62 13.03 7.77 3.25
CA ALA A 62 11.92 7.23 2.50
C ALA A 62 10.67 7.01 3.37
N ALA A 63 9.48 7.23 2.80
CA ALA A 63 8.24 6.68 3.32
C ALA A 63 8.14 5.19 2.94
N VAL A 64 7.36 4.42 3.70
CA VAL A 64 7.24 2.97 3.48
C VAL A 64 5.78 2.54 3.33
N VAL A 65 5.52 1.73 2.33
CA VAL A 65 4.31 0.92 2.29
C VAL A 65 4.51 -0.29 3.19
N VAL A 66 3.61 -0.46 4.15
CA VAL A 66 3.58 -1.59 5.08
C VAL A 66 2.37 -2.46 4.75
N MET A 67 2.63 -3.65 4.23
CA MET A 67 1.56 -4.59 3.92
C MET A 67 1.01 -5.24 5.18
N ALA A 68 -0.31 -5.43 5.25
CA ALA A 68 -0.96 -6.25 6.27
C ALA A 68 -0.66 -7.74 6.04
N PHE A 69 0.57 -8.12 6.32
CA PHE A 69 1.15 -9.44 6.09
C PHE A 69 2.11 -9.75 7.24
N ASP A 70 1.80 -10.79 8.00
CA ASP A 70 2.63 -11.26 9.11
C ASP A 70 3.13 -12.70 8.87
N GLU A 71 3.68 -13.30 9.89
CA GLU A 71 4.24 -14.66 9.87
C GLU A 71 3.20 -15.73 9.52
N GLN A 72 1.90 -15.42 9.68
CA GLN A 72 0.79 -16.33 9.37
C GLN A 72 0.25 -16.14 7.93
N GLY A 73 0.67 -15.09 7.23
CA GLY A 73 0.25 -14.78 5.88
C GLY A 73 -0.43 -13.43 5.72
N GLN A 74 -0.93 -13.17 4.52
CA GLN A 74 -1.67 -11.94 4.21
C GLN A 74 -3.01 -11.91 4.96
N ALA A 75 -3.34 -10.75 5.51
CA ALA A 75 -4.63 -10.53 6.17
C ALA A 75 -5.76 -10.43 5.14
N ASP A 76 -6.79 -11.22 5.31
CA ASP A 76 -8.02 -11.23 4.52
C ASP A 76 -9.20 -10.63 5.27
N SER A 77 -9.35 -10.92 6.56
CA SER A 77 -10.42 -10.40 7.42
C SER A 77 -10.13 -8.98 7.94
N ILE A 78 -11.17 -8.26 8.30
CA ILE A 78 -11.09 -6.90 8.86
C ILE A 78 -10.21 -6.89 10.11
N GLU A 79 -10.45 -7.84 11.01
CA GLU A 79 -9.77 -7.93 12.31
C GLU A 79 -8.26 -8.11 12.11
N ARG A 80 -7.86 -9.05 11.26
CA ARG A 80 -6.45 -9.31 10.98
C ARG A 80 -5.76 -8.12 10.29
N LYS A 81 -6.44 -7.45 9.35
CA LYS A 81 -5.92 -6.24 8.71
C LYS A 81 -5.59 -5.16 9.74
N VAL A 82 -6.52 -4.91 10.65
CA VAL A 82 -6.38 -3.89 11.70
C VAL A 82 -5.31 -4.31 12.72
N GLU A 83 -5.31 -5.56 13.16
CA GLU A 83 -4.35 -6.09 14.15
C GLU A 83 -2.91 -5.98 13.64
N ILE A 84 -2.63 -6.45 12.43
CA ILE A 84 -1.29 -6.39 11.85
C ILE A 84 -0.83 -4.94 11.64
N CYS A 85 -1.70 -4.06 11.15
CA CYS A 85 -1.36 -2.66 10.97
C CYS A 85 -1.09 -1.95 12.31
N LYS A 86 -1.85 -2.24 13.36
CA LYS A 86 -1.58 -1.70 14.70
C LYS A 86 -0.25 -2.19 15.26
N ARG A 87 0.02 -3.50 15.18
CA ARG A 87 1.30 -4.07 15.62
C ARG A 87 2.47 -3.42 14.87
N ALA A 88 2.37 -3.29 13.55
CA ALA A 88 3.39 -2.63 12.75
C ALA A 88 3.54 -1.15 13.09
N TYR A 89 2.45 -0.44 13.36
CA TYR A 89 2.45 0.96 13.80
C TYR A 89 3.23 1.15 15.10
N GLU A 90 2.91 0.36 16.12
CA GLU A 90 3.56 0.40 17.44
C GLU A 90 5.07 0.11 17.29
N LEU A 91 5.43 -0.96 16.59
CA LEU A 91 6.83 -1.30 16.33
C LEU A 91 7.60 -0.17 15.64
N LEU A 92 7.03 0.44 14.61
CA LEU A 92 7.69 1.51 13.86
C LEU A 92 7.84 2.79 14.68
N THR A 93 6.77 3.23 15.33
CA THR A 93 6.78 4.48 16.09
C THR A 93 7.65 4.39 17.34
N ASP A 94 7.64 3.26 18.05
CA ASP A 94 8.49 3.01 19.22
C ASP A 94 9.99 2.97 18.83
N ASN A 95 10.29 2.63 17.58
CA ASN A 95 11.65 2.68 17.03
C ASN A 95 11.98 3.97 16.27
N GLY A 96 11.17 5.02 16.44
CA GLY A 96 11.42 6.36 15.92
C GLY A 96 11.17 6.53 14.43
N PHE A 97 10.34 5.68 13.82
CA PHE A 97 9.89 5.89 12.44
C PHE A 97 8.75 6.92 12.45
N PRO A 98 8.79 7.97 11.60
CA PRO A 98 7.76 8.99 11.58
C PRO A 98 6.40 8.42 11.12
N ALA A 99 5.33 8.66 11.88
CA ALA A 99 4.00 8.14 11.56
C ALA A 99 3.49 8.61 10.19
N GLN A 100 3.79 9.86 9.81
CA GLN A 100 3.42 10.42 8.50
C GLN A 100 4.16 9.79 7.30
N ASP A 101 5.18 8.99 7.55
CA ASP A 101 5.92 8.25 6.52
C ASP A 101 5.49 6.77 6.42
N ILE A 102 4.50 6.36 7.24
CA ILE A 102 3.90 5.03 7.21
C ILE A 102 2.68 5.05 6.29
N ILE A 103 2.67 4.17 5.29
CA ILE A 103 1.56 3.99 4.36
C ILE A 103 1.10 2.54 4.48
N PHE A 104 -0.04 2.28 5.10
CA PHE A 104 -0.55 0.92 5.19
C PHE A 104 -1.19 0.45 3.88
N ASP A 105 -0.89 -0.78 3.47
CA ASP A 105 -1.63 -1.52 2.46
C ASP A 105 -2.34 -2.70 3.15
N PRO A 106 -3.64 -2.56 3.48
CA PRO A 106 -4.41 -3.63 4.09
C PRO A 106 -4.88 -4.71 3.10
N ASN A 107 -4.22 -4.88 1.99
CA ASN A 107 -4.43 -5.83 0.91
C ASN A 107 -5.81 -5.71 0.22
N ILE A 108 -5.81 -5.29 -1.03
CA ILE A 108 -6.99 -5.39 -1.91
C ILE A 108 -6.95 -6.74 -2.60
N PHE A 109 -7.98 -7.56 -2.38
CA PHE A 109 -8.16 -8.85 -3.02
C PHE A 109 -9.24 -8.81 -4.09
N ALA A 110 -9.19 -9.78 -5.01
CA ALA A 110 -10.15 -9.91 -6.09
C ALA A 110 -11.54 -10.29 -5.54
N VAL A 111 -12.57 -9.64 -6.06
CA VAL A 111 -13.97 -9.98 -5.82
C VAL A 111 -14.56 -10.73 -7.02
N ALA A 112 -15.75 -11.31 -6.86
CA ALA A 112 -16.46 -12.05 -7.91
C ALA A 112 -15.63 -13.17 -8.55
N THR A 113 -14.90 -13.90 -7.73
CA THR A 113 -14.06 -15.04 -8.14
C THR A 113 -14.84 -16.35 -8.27
N GLY A 114 -16.11 -16.36 -7.89
CA GLY A 114 -16.94 -17.57 -7.77
C GLY A 114 -16.89 -18.21 -6.37
N ILE A 115 -16.08 -17.68 -5.46
CA ILE A 115 -16.00 -18.08 -4.05
C ILE A 115 -16.76 -17.06 -3.23
N GLU A 116 -17.72 -17.48 -2.42
CA GLU A 116 -18.65 -16.60 -1.71
C GLU A 116 -17.94 -15.68 -0.72
N GLU A 117 -16.97 -16.20 0.04
CA GLU A 117 -16.18 -15.42 1.00
C GLU A 117 -15.44 -14.24 0.34
N HIS A 118 -15.05 -14.36 -0.92
CA HIS A 118 -14.33 -13.31 -1.64
C HIS A 118 -15.21 -12.09 -1.98
N ASN A 119 -16.52 -12.21 -1.90
CA ASN A 119 -17.43 -11.10 -2.21
C ASN A 119 -17.30 -9.95 -1.19
N GLU A 120 -16.89 -10.26 0.05
CA GLU A 120 -16.74 -9.30 1.13
C GLU A 120 -15.38 -8.57 1.14
N TYR A 121 -14.43 -8.96 0.31
CA TYR A 121 -13.06 -8.42 0.38
C TYR A 121 -12.97 -6.90 0.14
N ALA A 122 -13.79 -6.36 -0.74
CA ALA A 122 -13.84 -4.90 -0.97
C ALA A 122 -14.36 -4.16 0.26
N ILE A 123 -15.42 -4.68 0.88
CA ILE A 123 -16.01 -4.13 2.09
C ILE A 123 -15.03 -4.24 3.25
N ALA A 124 -14.34 -5.39 3.37
CA ALA A 124 -13.33 -5.61 4.39
C ALA A 124 -12.17 -4.62 4.29
N PHE A 125 -11.69 -4.31 3.07
CA PHE A 125 -10.66 -3.29 2.87
C PHE A 125 -11.14 -1.89 3.32
N ILE A 126 -12.34 -1.48 2.89
CA ILE A 126 -12.92 -0.17 3.21
C ILE A 126 -13.11 0.00 4.72
N GLU A 127 -13.68 -1.00 5.38
CA GLU A 127 -13.88 -0.95 6.83
C GLU A 127 -12.55 -1.01 7.61
N ALA A 128 -11.62 -1.87 7.20
CA ALA A 128 -10.28 -1.90 7.78
C ALA A 128 -9.57 -0.55 7.63
N THR A 129 -9.67 0.10 6.48
CA THR A 129 -9.12 1.45 6.25
C THR A 129 -9.65 2.43 7.29
N ARG A 130 -10.96 2.48 7.53
CA ARG A 130 -11.57 3.36 8.52
C ARG A 130 -11.02 3.10 9.93
N ARG A 131 -10.93 1.83 10.33
CA ARG A 131 -10.42 1.42 11.65
C ARG A 131 -8.93 1.68 11.81
N ILE A 132 -8.13 1.45 10.77
CA ILE A 132 -6.68 1.75 10.78
C ILE A 132 -6.44 3.24 10.93
N LYS A 133 -7.14 4.09 10.18
CA LYS A 133 -7.02 5.56 10.30
C LYS A 133 -7.39 6.07 11.69
N ALA A 134 -8.37 5.44 12.35
CA ALA A 134 -8.75 5.78 13.72
C ALA A 134 -7.74 5.28 14.78
N ALA A 135 -7.14 4.11 14.56
CA ALA A 135 -6.26 3.46 15.54
C ALA A 135 -4.79 3.88 15.42
N CYS A 136 -4.35 4.33 14.23
CA CYS A 136 -2.97 4.68 13.91
C CYS A 136 -2.89 6.15 13.45
N PRO A 137 -2.82 7.11 14.35
CA PRO A 137 -2.80 8.53 13.99
C PRO A 137 -1.60 8.92 13.12
N GLY A 138 -1.84 9.73 12.09
CA GLY A 138 -0.80 10.27 11.21
C GLY A 138 -0.41 9.40 10.03
N VAL A 139 -0.88 8.15 9.97
CA VAL A 139 -0.56 7.25 8.85
C VAL A 139 -1.39 7.53 7.60
N HIS A 140 -0.90 7.04 6.48
CA HIS A 140 -1.61 6.98 5.21
C HIS A 140 -2.08 5.55 4.91
N VAL A 141 -3.05 5.42 4.00
CA VAL A 141 -3.53 4.13 3.50
C VAL A 141 -3.49 4.12 1.99
N SER A 142 -2.94 3.05 1.42
CA SER A 142 -2.85 2.80 -0.02
C SER A 142 -3.32 1.38 -0.35
N GLY A 143 -3.34 1.04 -1.62
CA GLY A 143 -3.59 -0.31 -2.10
C GLY A 143 -3.49 -0.45 -3.61
N GLY A 144 -3.22 -1.65 -4.07
CA GLY A 144 -3.18 -2.01 -5.49
C GLY A 144 -4.58 -2.19 -6.05
N VAL A 145 -5.18 -1.11 -6.59
CA VAL A 145 -6.60 -1.05 -6.99
C VAL A 145 -6.96 -2.08 -8.06
N SER A 146 -6.04 -2.36 -9.00
CA SER A 146 -6.29 -3.33 -10.07
C SER A 146 -6.52 -4.76 -9.58
N ASN A 147 -6.09 -5.10 -8.37
CA ASN A 147 -6.32 -6.43 -7.78
C ASN A 147 -7.80 -6.73 -7.59
N LEU A 148 -8.61 -5.70 -7.27
CA LEU A 148 -10.05 -5.84 -7.06
C LEU A 148 -10.75 -6.56 -8.21
N SER A 149 -10.40 -6.21 -9.43
CA SER A 149 -11.07 -6.65 -10.65
C SER A 149 -10.32 -7.76 -11.40
N PHE A 150 -9.45 -8.49 -10.71
CA PHE A 150 -8.63 -9.53 -11.32
C PHE A 150 -9.46 -10.59 -12.06
N SER A 151 -10.64 -10.93 -11.53
CA SER A 151 -11.59 -11.87 -12.12
C SER A 151 -12.15 -11.41 -13.48
N PHE A 152 -12.04 -10.12 -13.79
CA PHE A 152 -12.54 -9.49 -15.02
C PHE A 152 -11.42 -9.11 -16.00
N ARG A 153 -10.25 -9.74 -15.92
CA ARG A 153 -9.17 -9.52 -16.90
C ARG A 153 -9.66 -9.70 -18.31
N GLY A 154 -9.35 -8.74 -19.19
CA GLY A 154 -9.81 -8.71 -20.58
C GLY A 154 -11.12 -7.92 -20.80
N ASN A 155 -11.76 -7.43 -19.74
CA ASN A 155 -12.94 -6.56 -19.83
C ASN A 155 -12.64 -5.21 -19.16
N ASP A 156 -11.94 -4.34 -19.89
CA ASP A 156 -11.42 -3.09 -19.33
C ASP A 156 -12.54 -2.14 -18.90
N ALA A 157 -13.65 -2.07 -19.64
CA ALA A 157 -14.78 -1.20 -19.28
C ALA A 157 -15.41 -1.57 -17.92
N VAL A 158 -15.58 -2.88 -17.64
CA VAL A 158 -16.06 -3.35 -16.34
C VAL A 158 -15.02 -3.06 -15.25
N ARG A 159 -13.75 -3.29 -15.52
CA ARG A 159 -12.67 -3.05 -14.57
C ARG A 159 -12.58 -1.58 -14.16
N GLU A 160 -12.66 -0.66 -15.13
CA GLU A 160 -12.66 0.79 -14.85
C GLU A 160 -13.85 1.20 -13.96
N ALA A 161 -15.05 0.70 -14.27
CA ALA A 161 -16.23 0.97 -13.45
C ALA A 161 -16.07 0.43 -12.02
N MET A 162 -15.54 -0.79 -11.86
CA MET A 162 -15.26 -1.38 -10.55
C MET A 162 -14.24 -0.55 -9.76
N HIS A 163 -13.16 -0.12 -10.40
CA HIS A 163 -12.12 0.69 -9.75
C HIS A 163 -12.68 2.04 -9.30
N SER A 164 -13.46 2.71 -10.16
CA SER A 164 -14.06 4.01 -9.85
C SER A 164 -15.04 3.91 -8.68
N ALA A 165 -15.92 2.93 -8.69
CA ALA A 165 -16.88 2.70 -7.58
C ALA A 165 -16.15 2.36 -6.27
N PHE A 166 -15.14 1.50 -6.32
CA PHE A 166 -14.34 1.14 -5.15
C PHE A 166 -13.62 2.34 -4.56
N LEU A 167 -12.93 3.12 -5.39
CA LEU A 167 -12.16 4.29 -4.96
C LEU A 167 -13.07 5.34 -4.33
N TYR A 168 -14.27 5.56 -4.87
CA TYR A 168 -15.24 6.48 -4.28
C TYR A 168 -15.51 6.16 -2.80
N HIS A 169 -15.78 4.89 -2.48
CA HIS A 169 -16.03 4.46 -1.11
C HIS A 169 -14.75 4.38 -0.25
N ALA A 170 -13.65 3.92 -0.80
CA ALA A 170 -12.39 3.78 -0.08
C ALA A 170 -11.80 5.14 0.32
N ILE A 171 -11.89 6.15 -0.54
CA ILE A 171 -11.46 7.52 -0.24
C ILE A 171 -12.29 8.11 0.90
N GLN A 172 -13.61 7.92 0.90
CA GLN A 172 -14.47 8.36 2.01
C GLN A 172 -14.16 7.66 3.33
N ALA A 173 -13.61 6.44 3.28
CA ALA A 173 -13.17 5.72 4.46
C ALA A 173 -11.78 6.16 4.96
N GLY A 174 -11.05 6.96 4.17
CA GLY A 174 -9.74 7.50 4.53
C GLY A 174 -8.56 6.95 3.73
N MET A 175 -8.80 6.27 2.60
CA MET A 175 -7.74 5.89 1.66
C MET A 175 -7.13 7.16 1.05
N ASP A 176 -5.83 7.36 1.21
CA ASP A 176 -5.13 8.58 0.78
C ASP A 176 -4.46 8.42 -0.58
N MET A 177 -4.09 7.20 -0.93
CA MET A 177 -3.25 6.87 -2.09
C MET A 177 -3.77 5.60 -2.77
N GLY A 178 -3.44 5.41 -4.03
CA GLY A 178 -3.75 4.18 -4.75
C GLY A 178 -2.69 3.88 -5.80
N ILE A 179 -2.33 2.61 -5.91
CA ILE A 179 -1.50 2.12 -7.02
C ILE A 179 -2.45 1.74 -8.15
N VAL A 180 -2.40 2.52 -9.23
CA VAL A 180 -3.34 2.43 -10.34
C VAL A 180 -2.60 2.53 -11.68
N ASN A 181 -3.24 2.03 -12.75
CA ASN A 181 -2.86 2.42 -14.10
C ASN A 181 -3.56 3.75 -14.43
N ALA A 182 -2.82 4.85 -14.39
CA ALA A 182 -3.37 6.19 -14.55
C ALA A 182 -4.09 6.40 -15.91
N GLY A 183 -3.69 5.65 -16.95
CA GLY A 183 -4.35 5.70 -18.25
C GLY A 183 -5.69 4.97 -18.33
N GLN A 184 -6.04 4.20 -17.29
CA GLN A 184 -7.26 3.39 -17.21
C GLN A 184 -8.18 3.80 -16.05
N LEU A 185 -7.93 4.95 -15.42
CA LEU A 185 -8.74 5.43 -14.31
C LEU A 185 -9.65 6.56 -14.78
N ALA A 186 -10.96 6.31 -14.82
CA ALA A 186 -11.93 7.38 -14.94
C ALA A 186 -12.09 8.08 -13.58
N VAL A 187 -12.00 9.40 -13.57
CA VAL A 187 -12.34 10.20 -12.39
C VAL A 187 -13.86 10.21 -12.28
N TYR A 188 -14.39 9.63 -11.19
CA TYR A 188 -15.82 9.68 -10.90
C TYR A 188 -16.20 11.13 -10.62
N GLN A 189 -17.00 11.71 -11.49
CA GLN A 189 -17.66 13.01 -11.27
C GLN A 189 -19.12 12.73 -10.98
N ASP A 190 -19.66 13.33 -9.91
CA ASP A 190 -21.10 13.27 -9.56
C ASP A 190 -21.97 13.84 -10.70
#